data_39b8ad108ed41d047216f82aa4460272
#
_entry.id   39b8ad108ed41d047216f82aa4460272
#
_cell.length_a   1.000
_cell.length_b   1.000
_cell.length_c   1.000
_cell.angle_alpha   90.00
_cell.angle_beta   90.00
_cell.angle_gamma   90.00
#
_symmetry.space_group_name_H-M   'P 1'
#
loop_
_entity.id
_entity.type
_entity.pdbx_description
1 polymer ?
#
loop_
_entity_poly.entity_id
_entity_poly.type
_entity_poly.pdbx_seq_one_letter_code
_entity_poly.pdbx_strand_id
1 'polypeptide(L)'
;MAKTHRSWPRRDCTLQVRGLRLHYAAWGPRSAPPLVLLHGGAANSHWWDWVAPRLAGTLRVLALDFPGHGKSDWPRPPRYRMEDLARAVMNFADGLGLRRLDLVGHSMGGKVAMLVGAWHPRRMQSLVVVDATPDVSADGLAEMRQIGARSLRRFESPGAAALAFRLIPPETVAGPARLRVLAVRSTRHRGHGRWSIGPDREFFTRVVPQVAWPLLPRIICPTLILRAERSSILDHRTAQAMRRAIPRSTLCEIPATCHHLILERPGEVARAIREFLFHPALGMGRGPRGG
;
A
#
# COMPACT_ATOMS: atom_id res chain seq x y z
N MET A 1 -24.86 25.59 -4.36
CA MET A 1 -23.83 25.93 -3.35
C MET A 1 -22.62 25.00 -3.55
N ALA A 2 -21.53 25.51 -4.09
CA ALA A 2 -20.28 24.75 -4.25
C ALA A 2 -19.74 24.41 -2.85
N LYS A 3 -19.72 23.13 -2.47
CA LYS A 3 -19.04 22.68 -1.27
C LYS A 3 -17.55 22.98 -1.44
N THR A 4 -17.06 24.00 -0.73
CA THR A 4 -15.64 24.26 -0.61
C THR A 4 -14.97 22.97 -0.19
N HIS A 5 -14.21 22.34 -1.10
CA HIS A 5 -13.41 21.17 -0.80
C HIS A 5 -12.35 21.56 0.23
N ARG A 6 -12.64 21.29 1.51
CA ARG A 6 -11.68 21.47 2.58
C ARG A 6 -10.46 20.58 2.24
N SER A 7 -9.35 21.21 1.89
CA SER A 7 -8.12 20.46 1.62
C SER A 7 -7.59 19.91 2.96
N TRP A 8 -7.30 18.62 2.98
CA TRP A 8 -6.70 17.96 4.12
C TRP A 8 -5.20 17.80 3.84
N PRO A 9 -4.35 18.67 4.42
CA PRO A 9 -2.92 18.58 4.22
C PRO A 9 -2.36 17.28 4.80
N ARG A 10 -1.31 16.77 4.16
CA ARG A 10 -0.53 15.65 4.69
C ARG A 10 0.11 16.05 6.01
N ARG A 11 0.01 15.19 7.00
CA ARG A 11 0.74 15.27 8.27
C ARG A 11 1.64 14.05 8.36
N ASP A 12 2.95 14.27 8.49
CA ASP A 12 3.90 13.21 8.79
C ASP A 12 3.86 12.90 10.29
N CYS A 13 3.71 11.63 10.63
CA CYS A 13 3.55 11.14 11.99
C CYS A 13 4.50 9.96 12.24
N THR A 14 4.84 9.73 13.50
CA THR A 14 5.62 8.57 13.91
C THR A 14 4.94 7.84 15.07
N LEU A 15 5.16 6.53 15.13
CA LEU A 15 4.65 5.67 16.17
C LEU A 15 5.76 4.72 16.62
N GLN A 16 6.06 4.70 17.92
CA GLN A 16 7.00 3.72 18.47
C GLN A 16 6.27 2.45 18.82
N VAL A 17 6.63 1.34 18.18
CA VAL A 17 5.97 0.04 18.37
C VAL A 17 7.00 -1.08 18.36
N ARG A 18 7.02 -1.89 19.44
CA ARG A 18 7.90 -3.06 19.56
C ARG A 18 9.38 -2.78 19.21
N GLY A 19 9.88 -1.63 19.65
CA GLY A 19 11.28 -1.22 19.45
C GLY A 19 11.58 -0.64 18.05
N LEU A 20 10.57 -0.49 17.18
CA LEU A 20 10.70 0.17 15.88
C LEU A 20 9.91 1.48 15.85
N ARG A 21 10.52 2.52 15.30
CA ARG A 21 9.84 3.75 14.96
C ARG A 21 9.25 3.62 13.56
N LEU A 22 7.92 3.50 13.48
CA LEU A 22 7.18 3.49 12.24
C LEU A 22 6.76 4.91 11.88
N HIS A 23 7.01 5.29 10.63
CA HIS A 23 6.49 6.52 10.06
C HIS A 23 5.19 6.24 9.31
N TYR A 24 4.26 7.19 9.36
CA TYR A 24 3.05 7.18 8.55
C TYR A 24 2.60 8.58 8.19
N ALA A 25 1.97 8.72 7.05
CA ALA A 25 1.30 9.96 6.67
C ALA A 25 -0.17 9.89 7.04
N ALA A 26 -0.73 11.00 7.52
CA ALA A 26 -2.13 11.09 7.93
C ALA A 26 -2.85 12.25 7.23
N TRP A 27 -4.10 12.02 6.82
CA TRP A 27 -5.04 13.01 6.28
C TRP A 27 -6.41 12.85 6.94
N GLY A 28 -7.19 13.91 6.93
CA GLY A 28 -8.56 13.91 7.46
C GLY A 28 -8.64 14.15 8.97
N PRO A 29 -9.88 14.23 9.50
CA PRO A 29 -10.13 14.46 10.92
C PRO A 29 -9.66 13.27 11.77
N ARG A 30 -9.13 13.54 12.95
CA ARG A 30 -8.72 12.46 13.89
C ARG A 30 -9.89 11.62 14.37
N SER A 31 -11.08 12.20 14.49
CA SER A 31 -12.32 11.56 14.91
C SER A 31 -13.01 10.74 13.82
N ALA A 32 -12.61 10.89 12.56
CA ALA A 32 -13.20 10.12 11.46
C ALA A 32 -12.74 8.65 11.49
N PRO A 33 -13.52 7.73 10.90
CA PRO A 33 -13.17 6.31 10.81
C PRO A 33 -11.81 6.12 10.13
N PRO A 34 -10.94 5.28 10.70
CA PRO A 34 -9.61 5.05 10.15
C PRO A 34 -9.65 4.16 8.89
N LEU A 35 -8.84 4.54 7.91
CA LEU A 35 -8.51 3.75 6.73
C LEU A 35 -6.98 3.64 6.63
N VAL A 36 -6.45 2.43 6.67
CA VAL A 36 -5.01 2.19 6.57
C VAL A 36 -4.63 1.86 5.13
N LEU A 37 -3.64 2.58 4.60
CA LEU A 37 -3.11 2.39 3.25
C LEU A 37 -1.70 1.79 3.31
N LEU A 38 -1.46 0.73 2.54
CA LEU A 38 -0.21 -0.01 2.44
C LEU A 38 0.38 0.12 1.05
N HIS A 39 1.61 0.60 0.95
CA HIS A 39 2.30 0.82 -0.32
C HIS A 39 2.92 -0.47 -0.92
N GLY A 40 3.33 -0.43 -2.17
CA GLY A 40 4.01 -1.50 -2.89
C GLY A 40 5.48 -1.71 -2.48
N GLY A 41 6.12 -2.72 -3.02
CA GLY A 41 7.56 -2.94 -2.85
C GLY A 41 8.37 -1.75 -3.35
N ALA A 42 9.46 -1.42 -2.65
CA ALA A 42 10.32 -0.27 -2.93
C ALA A 42 9.64 1.12 -2.93
N ALA A 43 8.37 1.19 -2.58
CA ALA A 43 7.57 2.41 -2.46
C ALA A 43 7.62 2.98 -1.04
N ASN A 44 6.76 3.96 -0.77
CA ASN A 44 6.55 4.57 0.54
C ASN A 44 5.19 5.28 0.60
N SER A 45 4.86 5.89 1.73
CA SER A 45 3.58 6.59 1.95
C SER A 45 3.29 7.72 0.94
N HIS A 46 4.30 8.28 0.28
CA HIS A 46 4.10 9.31 -0.74
C HIS A 46 3.41 8.79 -2.03
N TRP A 47 3.38 7.49 -2.26
CA TRP A 47 2.64 6.89 -3.36
C TRP A 47 1.12 7.11 -3.22
N TRP A 48 0.65 7.40 -2.01
CA TRP A 48 -0.75 7.68 -1.70
C TRP A 48 -1.10 9.17 -1.70
N ASP A 49 -0.13 10.08 -1.95
CA ASP A 49 -0.34 11.53 -1.88
C ASP A 49 -1.44 12.05 -2.80
N TRP A 50 -1.75 11.34 -3.89
CA TRP A 50 -2.81 11.72 -4.83
C TRP A 50 -4.15 11.00 -4.60
N VAL A 51 -4.18 9.90 -3.87
CA VAL A 51 -5.41 9.16 -3.52
C VAL A 51 -5.92 9.59 -2.15
N ALA A 52 -5.05 9.64 -1.15
CA ALA A 52 -5.42 9.87 0.25
C ALA A 52 -6.22 11.16 0.50
N PRO A 53 -5.83 12.33 -0.06
CA PRO A 53 -6.61 13.56 0.15
C PRO A 53 -8.05 13.47 -0.37
N ARG A 54 -8.30 12.65 -1.40
CA ARG A 54 -9.62 12.43 -2.00
C ARG A 54 -10.54 11.56 -1.14
N LEU A 55 -9.97 10.80 -0.21
CA LEU A 55 -10.67 9.95 0.76
C LEU A 55 -10.85 10.65 2.12
N ALA A 56 -10.05 11.67 2.39
CA ALA A 56 -9.88 12.27 3.71
C ALA A 56 -11.06 13.12 4.23
N GLY A 57 -12.07 13.42 3.42
CA GLY A 57 -13.24 14.20 3.86
C GLY A 57 -14.08 13.49 4.92
N THR A 58 -14.23 12.18 4.79
CA THR A 58 -15.07 11.33 5.64
C THR A 58 -14.27 10.26 6.38
N LEU A 59 -12.98 10.14 6.10
CA LEU A 59 -12.09 9.13 6.67
C LEU A 59 -10.84 9.77 7.29
N ARG A 60 -10.32 9.15 8.34
CA ARG A 60 -8.95 9.36 8.82
C ARG A 60 -8.04 8.42 8.03
N VAL A 61 -7.40 8.92 6.99
CA VAL A 61 -6.55 8.12 6.11
C VAL A 61 -5.13 8.07 6.66
N LEU A 62 -4.57 6.87 6.80
CA LEU A 62 -3.28 6.59 7.42
C LEU A 62 -2.43 5.76 6.45
N ALA A 63 -1.44 6.34 5.79
CA ALA A 63 -0.54 5.63 4.89
C ALA A 63 0.75 5.25 5.62
N LEU A 64 0.91 3.97 5.92
CA LEU A 64 2.06 3.42 6.64
C LEU A 64 3.29 3.34 5.71
N ASP A 65 4.45 3.75 6.18
CA ASP A 65 5.74 3.31 5.64
C ASP A 65 6.10 1.97 6.30
N PHE A 66 6.19 0.90 5.54
CA PHE A 66 6.62 -0.40 6.07
C PHE A 66 8.01 -0.33 6.71
N PRO A 67 8.34 -1.21 7.68
CA PRO A 67 9.71 -1.37 8.14
C PRO A 67 10.69 -1.48 6.96
N GLY A 68 11.80 -0.79 7.04
CA GLY A 68 12.78 -0.76 5.96
C GLY A 68 12.49 0.19 4.80
N HIS A 69 11.29 0.81 4.76
CA HIS A 69 10.84 1.70 3.68
C HIS A 69 10.61 3.12 4.19
N GLY A 70 10.59 4.06 3.24
CA GLY A 70 10.29 5.46 3.50
C GLY A 70 11.07 6.04 4.68
N LYS A 71 10.35 6.61 5.66
CA LYS A 71 10.94 7.19 6.88
C LYS A 71 10.87 6.26 8.09
N SER A 72 10.33 5.03 7.94
CA SER A 72 10.35 4.00 8.99
C SER A 72 11.74 3.47 9.25
N ASP A 73 11.97 2.95 10.46
CA ASP A 73 13.24 2.34 10.83
C ASP A 73 13.53 1.06 10.01
N TRP A 74 14.80 0.75 9.91
CA TRP A 74 15.30 -0.49 9.34
C TRP A 74 15.54 -1.49 10.47
N PRO A 75 14.76 -2.57 10.57
CA PRO A 75 14.91 -3.54 11.65
C PRO A 75 16.30 -4.16 11.66
N ARG A 76 16.86 -4.33 12.85
CA ARG A 76 18.12 -5.02 13.10
C ARG A 76 17.92 -6.02 14.24
N PRO A 77 18.07 -7.33 13.95
CA PRO A 77 18.38 -7.96 12.65
C PRO A 77 17.26 -7.75 11.61
N PRO A 78 17.59 -7.84 10.29
CA PRO A 78 16.62 -7.62 9.21
C PRO A 78 15.46 -8.62 9.26
N ARG A 79 14.21 -8.12 9.23
CA ARG A 79 12.95 -8.89 9.27
C ARG A 79 12.02 -8.36 8.21
N TYR A 80 12.00 -9.03 7.04
CA TYR A 80 11.29 -8.58 5.84
C TYR A 80 10.46 -9.68 5.18
N ARG A 81 10.17 -10.76 5.88
CA ARG A 81 9.19 -11.75 5.40
C ARG A 81 7.82 -11.11 5.34
N MET A 82 6.95 -11.61 4.48
CA MET A 82 5.57 -11.08 4.37
C MET A 82 4.83 -11.15 5.72
N GLU A 83 5.10 -12.18 6.53
CA GLU A 83 4.60 -12.33 7.89
C GLU A 83 5.09 -11.23 8.83
N ASP A 84 6.35 -10.81 8.70
CA ASP A 84 6.90 -9.72 9.51
C ASP A 84 6.24 -8.40 9.15
N LEU A 85 5.99 -8.16 7.86
CA LEU A 85 5.27 -6.97 7.40
C LEU A 85 3.80 -6.99 7.84
N ALA A 86 3.12 -8.14 7.77
CA ALA A 86 1.75 -8.30 8.28
C ALA A 86 1.68 -8.05 9.79
N ARG A 87 2.65 -8.57 10.54
CA ARG A 87 2.78 -8.30 12.00
C ARG A 87 3.04 -6.81 12.26
N ALA A 88 3.84 -6.14 11.44
CA ALA A 88 4.07 -4.70 11.57
C ALA A 88 2.78 -3.88 11.36
N VAL A 89 1.91 -4.29 10.41
CA VAL A 89 0.59 -3.68 10.22
C VAL A 89 -0.29 -3.85 11.46
N MET A 90 -0.32 -5.06 12.05
CA MET A 90 -1.11 -5.31 13.26
C MET A 90 -0.56 -4.52 14.46
N ASN A 91 0.76 -4.51 14.66
CA ASN A 91 1.39 -3.70 15.70
C ASN A 91 1.11 -2.20 15.54
N PHE A 92 1.14 -1.70 14.30
CA PHE A 92 0.77 -0.32 13.98
C PHE A 92 -0.69 -0.03 14.35
N ALA A 93 -1.59 -0.93 13.98
CA ALA A 93 -3.01 -0.80 14.32
C ALA A 93 -3.24 -0.81 15.83
N ASP A 94 -2.60 -1.73 16.57
CA ASP A 94 -2.71 -1.84 18.02
C ASP A 94 -2.14 -0.59 18.72
N GLY A 95 -0.99 -0.10 18.27
CA GLY A 95 -0.38 1.11 18.81
C GLY A 95 -1.19 2.40 18.58
N LEU A 96 -2.10 2.39 17.59
CA LEU A 96 -3.06 3.48 17.36
C LEU A 96 -4.45 3.20 17.97
N GLY A 97 -4.64 2.09 18.69
CA GLY A 97 -5.92 1.69 19.28
C GLY A 97 -6.99 1.30 18.26
N LEU A 98 -6.59 0.88 17.05
CA LEU A 98 -7.52 0.52 15.99
C LEU A 98 -8.02 -0.92 16.22
N ARG A 99 -9.20 -1.07 16.80
CA ARG A 99 -9.79 -2.39 17.09
C ARG A 99 -10.25 -3.13 15.83
N ARG A 100 -10.72 -2.42 14.81
CA ARG A 100 -11.13 -2.95 13.51
C ARG A 100 -10.48 -2.14 12.39
N LEU A 101 -10.21 -2.78 11.25
CA LEU A 101 -9.44 -2.22 10.15
C LEU A 101 -10.26 -2.20 8.87
N ASP A 102 -10.31 -1.02 8.24
CA ASP A 102 -10.46 -0.88 6.81
C ASP A 102 -9.05 -0.79 6.22
N LEU A 103 -8.68 -1.72 5.35
CA LEU A 103 -7.30 -1.86 4.86
C LEU A 103 -7.27 -1.82 3.34
N VAL A 104 -6.42 -0.99 2.78
CA VAL A 104 -6.15 -0.89 1.34
C VAL A 104 -4.68 -1.18 1.11
N GLY A 105 -4.36 -2.12 0.24
CA GLY A 105 -2.98 -2.45 -0.09
C GLY A 105 -2.73 -2.48 -1.59
N HIS A 106 -1.68 -1.81 -2.06
CA HIS A 106 -1.21 -1.84 -3.44
C HIS A 106 -0.03 -2.79 -3.60
N SER A 107 -0.06 -3.67 -4.62
CA SER A 107 1.06 -4.55 -4.95
C SER A 107 1.50 -5.39 -3.74
N MET A 108 2.75 -5.29 -3.29
CA MET A 108 3.23 -5.92 -2.05
C MET A 108 2.31 -5.62 -0.85
N GLY A 109 1.87 -4.35 -0.70
CA GLY A 109 0.91 -3.99 0.36
C GLY A 109 -0.40 -4.73 0.25
N GLY A 110 -0.84 -5.08 -0.97
CA GLY A 110 -2.02 -5.92 -1.23
C GLY A 110 -1.82 -7.37 -0.75
N LYS A 111 -0.63 -7.93 -0.98
CA LYS A 111 -0.26 -9.26 -0.45
C LYS A 111 -0.27 -9.28 1.07
N VAL A 112 0.38 -8.29 1.69
CA VAL A 112 0.38 -8.14 3.15
C VAL A 112 -1.05 -7.97 3.68
N ALA A 113 -1.88 -7.19 3.00
CA ALA A 113 -3.28 -6.99 3.38
C ALA A 113 -4.12 -8.28 3.30
N MET A 114 -3.90 -9.12 2.28
CA MET A 114 -4.52 -10.45 2.19
C MET A 114 -4.11 -11.36 3.36
N LEU A 115 -2.83 -11.37 3.75
CA LEU A 115 -2.35 -12.12 4.91
C LEU A 115 -2.99 -11.63 6.22
N VAL A 116 -3.04 -10.31 6.43
CA VAL A 116 -3.73 -9.72 7.59
C VAL A 116 -5.19 -10.13 7.61
N GLY A 117 -5.88 -10.05 6.46
CA GLY A 117 -7.29 -10.44 6.32
C GLY A 117 -7.55 -11.90 6.67
N ALA A 118 -6.66 -12.79 6.24
CA ALA A 118 -6.79 -14.24 6.46
C ALA A 118 -6.41 -14.66 7.90
N TRP A 119 -5.41 -14.04 8.51
CA TRP A 119 -4.94 -14.40 9.85
C TRP A 119 -5.68 -13.70 10.98
N HIS A 120 -6.25 -12.51 10.69
CA HIS A 120 -6.97 -11.71 11.67
C HIS A 120 -8.39 -11.35 11.20
N PRO A 121 -9.23 -12.33 10.75
CA PRO A 121 -10.51 -12.05 10.11
C PRO A 121 -11.46 -11.25 11.00
N ARG A 122 -11.41 -11.44 12.33
CA ARG A 122 -12.23 -10.69 13.30
C ARG A 122 -11.81 -9.22 13.46
N ARG A 123 -10.59 -8.87 13.06
CA ARG A 123 -10.05 -7.51 13.08
C ARG A 123 -10.39 -6.72 11.80
N MET A 124 -10.80 -7.42 10.74
CA MET A 124 -11.10 -6.78 9.47
C MET A 124 -12.54 -6.29 9.40
N GLN A 125 -12.71 -5.06 8.96
CA GLN A 125 -14.00 -4.48 8.59
C GLN A 125 -14.21 -4.56 7.08
N SER A 126 -13.19 -4.19 6.31
CA SER A 126 -13.14 -4.34 4.86
C SER A 126 -11.69 -4.45 4.35
N LEU A 127 -11.55 -4.98 3.14
CA LEU A 127 -10.26 -5.12 2.46
C LEU A 127 -10.36 -4.59 1.03
N VAL A 128 -9.37 -3.81 0.59
CA VAL A 128 -9.17 -3.46 -0.81
C VAL A 128 -7.79 -3.91 -1.26
N VAL A 129 -7.77 -4.81 -2.22
CA VAL A 129 -6.54 -5.33 -2.86
C VAL A 129 -6.36 -4.60 -4.18
N VAL A 130 -5.33 -3.77 -4.28
CA VAL A 130 -5.06 -2.95 -5.47
C VAL A 130 -3.91 -3.56 -6.25
N ASP A 131 -4.23 -4.16 -7.37
CA ASP A 131 -3.32 -4.76 -8.35
C ASP A 131 -2.20 -5.62 -7.73
N ALA A 132 -2.62 -6.66 -7.02
CA ALA A 132 -1.74 -7.59 -6.32
C ALA A 132 -2.20 -9.04 -6.53
N THR A 133 -1.24 -9.93 -6.78
CA THR A 133 -1.46 -11.38 -6.88
C THR A 133 -1.26 -12.05 -5.52
N PRO A 134 -1.88 -13.21 -5.26
CA PRO A 134 -1.59 -14.01 -4.07
C PRO A 134 -0.16 -14.58 -4.03
N ASP A 135 0.47 -14.73 -5.19
CA ASP A 135 1.81 -15.30 -5.34
C ASP A 135 2.81 -14.28 -5.88
N VAL A 136 4.09 -14.60 -5.77
CA VAL A 136 5.19 -13.93 -6.49
C VAL A 136 5.72 -14.91 -7.51
N SER A 137 5.84 -14.50 -8.77
CA SER A 137 6.46 -15.34 -9.80
C SER A 137 7.94 -15.60 -9.50
N ALA A 138 8.45 -16.71 -10.01
CA ALA A 138 9.87 -17.04 -9.89
C ALA A 138 10.76 -15.94 -10.49
N ASP A 139 10.36 -15.38 -11.63
CA ASP A 139 11.08 -14.29 -12.30
C ASP A 139 11.07 -13.01 -11.46
N GLY A 140 9.92 -12.65 -10.88
CA GLY A 140 9.81 -11.50 -9.98
C GLY A 140 10.71 -11.63 -8.75
N LEU A 141 10.87 -12.85 -8.22
CA LEU A 141 11.80 -13.11 -7.13
C LEU A 141 13.26 -13.01 -7.55
N ALA A 142 13.59 -13.53 -8.73
CA ALA A 142 14.94 -13.43 -9.29
C ALA A 142 15.31 -11.96 -9.50
N GLU A 143 14.41 -11.15 -10.06
CA GLU A 143 14.60 -9.71 -10.23
C GLU A 143 14.80 -9.01 -8.88
N MET A 144 13.98 -9.29 -7.87
CA MET A 144 14.13 -8.73 -6.53
C MET A 144 15.52 -9.06 -5.94
N ARG A 145 15.97 -10.31 -6.06
CA ARG A 145 17.32 -10.72 -5.59
C ARG A 145 18.43 -9.98 -6.32
N GLN A 146 18.33 -9.80 -7.63
CA GLN A 146 19.30 -9.02 -8.42
C GLN A 146 19.35 -7.55 -7.97
N ILE A 147 18.18 -6.94 -7.69
CA ILE A 147 18.10 -5.58 -7.14
C ILE A 147 18.78 -5.53 -5.77
N GLY A 148 18.52 -6.50 -4.91
CA GLY A 148 19.10 -6.60 -3.55
C GLY A 148 20.60 -6.77 -3.55
N ALA A 149 21.16 -7.52 -4.50
CA ALA A 149 22.59 -7.77 -4.64
C ALA A 149 23.39 -6.51 -5.01
N ARG A 150 22.75 -5.49 -5.59
CA ARG A 150 23.42 -4.23 -5.92
C ARG A 150 23.65 -3.41 -4.66
N SER A 151 24.78 -2.72 -4.54
CA SER A 151 25.07 -1.79 -3.45
C SER A 151 24.06 -0.65 -3.37
N LEU A 152 23.73 -0.21 -2.16
CA LEU A 152 22.91 0.98 -1.97
C LEU A 152 23.66 2.20 -2.48
N ARG A 153 23.18 2.78 -3.57
CA ARG A 153 23.75 4.01 -4.12
C ARG A 153 23.51 5.17 -3.16
N ARG A 154 24.56 5.95 -2.93
CA ARG A 154 24.51 7.20 -2.16
C ARG A 154 24.74 8.37 -3.10
N PHE A 155 24.01 9.45 -2.87
CA PHE A 155 24.00 10.65 -3.69
C PHE A 155 24.27 11.87 -2.83
N GLU A 156 24.80 12.94 -3.43
CA GLU A 156 25.17 14.18 -2.74
C GLU A 156 23.98 15.13 -2.58
N SER A 157 22.90 14.90 -3.31
CA SER A 157 21.67 15.71 -3.22
C SER A 157 20.42 14.87 -3.41
N PRO A 158 19.25 15.35 -2.93
CA PRO A 158 17.99 14.68 -3.20
C PRO A 158 17.65 14.69 -4.69
N GLY A 159 18.04 15.71 -5.44
CA GLY A 159 17.86 15.77 -6.89
C GLY A 159 18.64 14.69 -7.62
N ALA A 160 19.93 14.49 -7.29
CA ALA A 160 20.74 13.42 -7.85
C ALA A 160 20.18 12.02 -7.51
N ALA A 161 19.68 11.84 -6.27
CA ALA A 161 19.01 10.60 -5.88
C ALA A 161 17.70 10.38 -6.65
N ALA A 162 16.91 11.43 -6.87
CA ALA A 162 15.67 11.37 -7.63
C ALA A 162 15.86 10.97 -9.10
N LEU A 163 16.97 11.34 -9.73
CA LEU A 163 17.32 10.91 -11.09
C LEU A 163 17.53 9.38 -11.19
N ALA A 164 17.86 8.73 -10.09
CA ALA A 164 18.02 7.27 -10.03
C ALA A 164 16.69 6.54 -9.75
N PHE A 165 15.58 7.26 -9.56
CA PHE A 165 14.26 6.66 -9.34
C PHE A 165 13.81 5.86 -10.56
N ARG A 166 13.34 4.65 -10.32
CA ARG A 166 12.73 3.79 -11.34
C ARG A 166 11.49 3.13 -10.75
N LEU A 167 10.44 3.04 -11.55
CA LEU A 167 9.28 2.22 -11.23
C LEU A 167 9.59 0.74 -11.44
N ILE A 168 8.97 -0.11 -10.67
CA ILE A 168 9.04 -1.57 -10.79
C ILE A 168 7.62 -2.11 -10.65
N PRO A 169 7.04 -2.66 -11.72
CA PRO A 169 7.51 -2.67 -13.12
C PRO A 169 7.61 -1.28 -13.73
N PRO A 170 8.32 -1.08 -14.87
CA PRO A 170 8.59 0.24 -15.43
C PRO A 170 7.40 0.87 -16.18
N GLU A 171 6.44 0.04 -16.61
CA GLU A 171 5.31 0.49 -17.42
C GLU A 171 4.38 1.40 -16.64
N THR A 172 4.09 2.56 -17.18
CA THR A 172 3.16 3.50 -16.58
C THR A 172 2.63 4.53 -17.58
N VAL A 173 1.41 4.97 -17.36
CA VAL A 173 0.80 6.13 -18.03
C VAL A 173 0.78 7.38 -17.14
N ALA A 174 1.45 7.34 -15.99
CA ALA A 174 1.56 8.50 -15.11
C ALA A 174 2.41 9.60 -15.75
N GLY A 175 1.92 10.84 -15.71
CA GLY A 175 2.64 11.97 -16.29
C GLY A 175 4.00 12.25 -15.64
N PRO A 176 5.01 12.70 -16.41
CA PRO A 176 6.39 12.87 -15.95
C PRO A 176 6.52 13.86 -14.79
N ALA A 177 5.67 14.88 -14.70
CA ALA A 177 5.67 15.82 -13.60
C ALA A 177 5.33 15.12 -12.26
N ARG A 178 4.35 14.21 -12.25
CA ARG A 178 3.98 13.42 -11.07
C ARG A 178 5.12 12.51 -10.65
N LEU A 179 5.76 11.83 -11.61
CA LEU A 179 6.88 10.95 -11.33
C LEU A 179 8.10 11.71 -10.78
N ARG A 180 8.40 12.90 -11.28
CA ARG A 180 9.44 13.77 -10.70
C ARG A 180 9.16 14.14 -9.26
N VAL A 181 7.93 14.57 -8.96
CA VAL A 181 7.53 14.90 -7.58
C VAL A 181 7.65 13.67 -6.67
N LEU A 182 7.18 12.51 -7.12
CA LEU A 182 7.29 11.26 -6.38
C LEU A 182 8.75 10.87 -6.14
N ALA A 183 9.60 10.97 -7.16
CA ALA A 183 11.02 10.65 -7.09
C ALA A 183 11.72 11.47 -6.00
N VAL A 184 11.52 12.80 -5.99
CA VAL A 184 12.10 13.68 -4.95
C VAL A 184 11.58 13.31 -3.56
N ARG A 185 10.27 13.10 -3.39
CA ARG A 185 9.65 12.73 -2.11
C ARG A 185 10.05 11.34 -1.62
N SER A 186 10.54 10.48 -2.52
CA SER A 186 11.02 9.13 -2.19
C SER A 186 12.50 9.10 -1.79
N THR A 187 13.18 10.24 -1.77
CA THR A 187 14.56 10.32 -1.29
C THR A 187 14.63 10.32 0.22
N ARG A 188 15.72 9.80 0.77
CA ARG A 188 15.99 9.75 2.21
C ARG A 188 17.40 10.26 2.52
N HIS A 189 17.50 11.20 3.45
CA HIS A 189 18.77 11.64 3.99
C HIS A 189 19.39 10.52 4.87
N ARG A 190 20.69 10.29 4.75
CA ARG A 190 21.43 9.19 5.40
C ARG A 190 22.54 9.67 6.34
N GLY A 191 22.55 10.93 6.68
CA GLY A 191 23.63 11.57 7.42
C GLY A 191 24.79 12.00 6.51
N HIS A 192 25.68 12.84 7.03
CA HIS A 192 26.88 13.36 6.36
C HIS A 192 26.62 13.88 4.92
N GLY A 193 25.50 14.58 4.71
CA GLY A 193 25.13 15.12 3.40
C GLY A 193 24.82 14.07 2.31
N ARG A 194 24.62 12.81 2.68
CA ARG A 194 24.35 11.73 1.72
C ARG A 194 22.86 11.38 1.65
N TRP A 195 22.40 11.13 0.44
CA TRP A 195 21.01 10.77 0.13
C TRP A 195 20.93 9.39 -0.51
N SER A 196 19.82 8.71 -0.34
CA SER A 196 19.52 7.46 -1.04
C SER A 196 18.07 7.45 -1.49
N ILE A 197 17.74 6.50 -2.37
CA ILE A 197 16.38 6.21 -2.79
C ILE A 197 16.12 4.71 -2.64
N GLY A 198 14.87 4.36 -2.35
CA GLY A 198 14.45 2.96 -2.14
C GLY A 198 14.58 2.50 -0.68
N PRO A 199 14.19 1.23 -0.43
CA PRO A 199 14.19 0.63 0.89
C PRO A 199 15.58 0.15 1.31
N ASP A 200 15.65 -0.47 2.51
CA ASP A 200 16.78 -1.30 2.91
C ASP A 200 17.01 -2.41 1.89
N ARG A 201 18.26 -2.60 1.47
CA ARG A 201 18.61 -3.63 0.47
C ARG A 201 18.32 -5.05 0.96
N GLU A 202 18.44 -5.29 2.26
CA GLU A 202 18.07 -6.54 2.90
C GLU A 202 16.60 -6.93 2.66
N PHE A 203 15.71 -5.95 2.40
CA PHE A 203 14.34 -6.24 2.01
C PHE A 203 14.28 -7.13 0.76
N PHE A 204 15.03 -6.80 -0.29
CA PHE A 204 15.00 -7.54 -1.55
C PHE A 204 15.58 -8.95 -1.47
N THR A 205 16.56 -9.17 -0.57
CA THR A 205 17.22 -10.47 -0.41
C THR A 205 16.51 -11.38 0.57
N ARG A 206 15.73 -10.81 1.50
CA ARG A 206 15.06 -11.55 2.58
C ARG A 206 13.56 -11.72 2.39
N VAL A 207 12.99 -11.13 1.36
CA VAL A 207 11.60 -11.40 0.98
C VAL A 207 11.51 -12.87 0.56
N VAL A 208 10.73 -13.63 1.33
CA VAL A 208 10.35 -15.00 1.00
C VAL A 208 8.93 -14.96 0.44
N PRO A 209 8.68 -15.61 -0.71
CA PRO A 209 7.33 -15.70 -1.23
C PRO A 209 6.43 -16.42 -0.24
N GLN A 210 5.32 -15.80 0.06
CA GLN A 210 4.21 -16.45 0.73
C GLN A 210 3.17 -16.79 -0.33
N VAL A 211 2.85 -18.05 -0.48
CA VAL A 211 1.72 -18.48 -1.31
C VAL A 211 0.44 -18.20 -0.54
N ALA A 212 -0.32 -17.19 -0.95
CA ALA A 212 -1.53 -16.80 -0.24
C ALA A 212 -2.81 -17.50 -0.74
N TRP A 213 -2.76 -18.25 -1.85
CA TRP A 213 -3.94 -18.94 -2.41
C TRP A 213 -4.72 -19.79 -1.39
N PRO A 214 -4.08 -20.66 -0.57
CA PRO A 214 -4.81 -21.46 0.42
C PRO A 214 -5.43 -20.61 1.55
N LEU A 215 -5.00 -19.36 1.68
CA LEU A 215 -5.48 -18.44 2.72
C LEU A 215 -6.67 -17.59 2.28
N LEU A 216 -6.88 -17.40 0.97
CA LEU A 216 -7.93 -16.54 0.43
C LEU A 216 -9.35 -16.87 0.95
N PRO A 217 -9.76 -18.14 1.09
CA PRO A 217 -11.08 -18.49 1.64
C PRO A 217 -11.29 -18.04 3.10
N ARG A 218 -10.21 -17.74 3.84
CA ARG A 218 -10.28 -17.27 5.22
C ARG A 218 -10.53 -15.75 5.32
N ILE A 219 -10.48 -15.03 4.21
CA ILE A 219 -10.80 -13.60 4.13
C ILE A 219 -12.32 -13.48 4.05
N ILE A 220 -12.98 -13.30 5.21
CA ILE A 220 -14.45 -13.28 5.32
C ILE A 220 -15.05 -11.87 5.34
N CYS A 221 -14.23 -10.83 5.43
CA CYS A 221 -14.69 -9.44 5.33
C CYS A 221 -15.06 -9.09 3.87
N PRO A 222 -15.93 -8.08 3.67
CA PRO A 222 -16.14 -7.51 2.33
C PRO A 222 -14.79 -7.13 1.70
N THR A 223 -14.58 -7.54 0.45
CA THR A 223 -13.30 -7.36 -0.25
C THR A 223 -13.52 -6.78 -1.65
N LEU A 224 -12.79 -5.73 -1.99
CA LEU A 224 -12.70 -5.19 -3.35
C LEU A 224 -11.34 -5.55 -3.93
N ILE A 225 -11.34 -6.18 -5.10
CA ILE A 225 -10.16 -6.39 -5.93
C ILE A 225 -10.18 -5.31 -7.01
N LEU A 226 -9.21 -4.39 -6.97
CA LEU A 226 -8.99 -3.38 -7.99
C LEU A 226 -7.86 -3.84 -8.91
N ARG A 227 -8.16 -4.04 -10.19
CA ARG A 227 -7.20 -4.43 -11.21
C ARG A 227 -6.95 -3.27 -12.18
N ALA A 228 -5.72 -3.10 -12.61
CA ALA A 228 -5.40 -2.23 -13.74
C ALA A 228 -5.63 -3.01 -15.05
N GLU A 229 -6.31 -2.41 -16.03
CA GLU A 229 -6.64 -3.07 -17.32
C GLU A 229 -5.39 -3.66 -18.01
N ARG A 230 -4.28 -2.91 -17.99
CA ARG A 230 -3.01 -3.26 -18.63
C ARG A 230 -1.95 -3.74 -17.64
N SER A 231 -2.38 -4.35 -16.53
CA SER A 231 -1.45 -4.83 -15.51
C SER A 231 -0.58 -5.96 -16.04
N SER A 232 0.74 -5.82 -15.87
CA SER A 232 1.72 -6.90 -16.05
C SER A 232 1.87 -7.80 -14.81
N ILE A 233 1.23 -7.43 -13.68
CA ILE A 233 1.32 -8.14 -12.40
C ILE A 233 0.07 -8.99 -12.14
N LEU A 234 -1.13 -8.40 -12.28
CA LEU A 234 -2.40 -9.08 -12.03
C LEU A 234 -3.18 -9.22 -13.35
N ASP A 235 -3.05 -10.36 -14.01
CA ASP A 235 -3.85 -10.65 -15.19
C ASP A 235 -5.33 -10.88 -14.84
N HIS A 236 -6.20 -10.78 -15.85
CA HIS A 236 -7.65 -10.88 -15.65
C HIS A 236 -8.07 -12.27 -15.13
N ARG A 237 -7.45 -13.35 -15.59
CA ARG A 237 -7.75 -14.73 -15.18
C ARG A 237 -7.44 -14.94 -13.70
N THR A 238 -6.28 -14.45 -13.26
CA THR A 238 -5.86 -14.48 -11.84
C THR A 238 -6.80 -13.64 -10.97
N ALA A 239 -7.18 -12.44 -11.42
CA ALA A 239 -8.13 -11.59 -10.68
C ALA A 239 -9.51 -12.27 -10.52
N GLN A 240 -10.02 -12.93 -11.57
CA GLN A 240 -11.25 -13.71 -11.50
C GLN A 240 -11.12 -14.92 -10.57
N ALA A 241 -9.97 -15.60 -10.56
CA ALA A 241 -9.72 -16.70 -9.63
C ALA A 241 -9.71 -16.22 -8.17
N MET A 242 -9.07 -15.08 -7.90
CA MET A 242 -9.11 -14.43 -6.57
C MET A 242 -10.55 -14.10 -6.15
N ARG A 243 -11.34 -13.53 -7.07
CA ARG A 243 -12.75 -13.23 -6.81
C ARG A 243 -13.56 -14.46 -6.42
N ARG A 244 -13.29 -15.62 -7.07
CA ARG A 244 -13.95 -16.88 -6.71
C ARG A 244 -13.47 -17.45 -5.37
N ALA A 245 -12.19 -17.24 -5.03
CA ALA A 245 -11.57 -17.78 -3.82
C ALA A 245 -11.91 -16.99 -2.55
N ILE A 246 -12.18 -15.68 -2.67
CA ILE A 246 -12.55 -14.82 -1.52
C ILE A 246 -14.07 -14.72 -1.43
N PRO A 247 -14.72 -15.25 -0.39
CA PRO A 247 -16.20 -15.47 -0.35
C PRO A 247 -17.03 -14.20 -0.58
N ARG A 248 -16.57 -13.05 -0.09
CA ARG A 248 -17.31 -11.77 -0.14
C ARG A 248 -16.54 -10.73 -0.95
N SER A 249 -16.16 -11.08 -2.18
CA SER A 249 -15.37 -10.18 -3.01
C SER A 249 -16.08 -9.71 -4.27
N THR A 250 -15.72 -8.50 -4.69
CA THR A 250 -16.02 -7.93 -6.01
C THR A 250 -14.72 -7.60 -6.73
N LEU A 251 -14.78 -7.65 -8.07
CA LEU A 251 -13.69 -7.24 -8.94
C LEU A 251 -14.10 -5.98 -9.69
N CYS A 252 -13.26 -4.97 -9.66
CA CYS A 252 -13.39 -3.75 -10.45
C CYS A 252 -12.09 -3.53 -11.24
N GLU A 253 -12.23 -3.21 -12.51
CA GLU A 253 -11.11 -2.89 -13.39
C GLU A 253 -11.06 -1.40 -13.65
N ILE A 254 -9.87 -0.80 -13.56
CA ILE A 254 -9.64 0.61 -13.89
C ILE A 254 -9.08 0.68 -15.31
N PRO A 255 -9.84 1.26 -16.26
CA PRO A 255 -9.45 1.26 -17.67
C PRO A 255 -8.23 2.15 -17.93
N ALA A 256 -7.50 1.83 -18.99
CA ALA A 256 -6.33 2.56 -19.48
C ALA A 256 -5.26 2.82 -18.40
N THR A 257 -5.03 1.83 -17.50
CA THR A 257 -4.01 1.88 -16.46
C THR A 257 -3.09 0.68 -16.49
N CYS A 258 -1.85 0.88 -16.06
CA CYS A 258 -0.86 -0.15 -15.75
C CYS A 258 -0.80 -0.42 -14.23
N HIS A 259 0.17 -1.21 -13.80
CA HIS A 259 0.34 -1.61 -12.39
C HIS A 259 0.27 -0.45 -11.38
N HIS A 260 0.71 0.73 -11.77
CA HIS A 260 0.78 1.90 -10.88
C HIS A 260 -0.50 2.76 -10.91
N LEU A 261 -1.68 2.14 -11.00
CA LEU A 261 -2.97 2.83 -11.14
C LEU A 261 -3.23 3.89 -10.06
N ILE A 262 -2.69 3.74 -8.86
CA ILE A 262 -2.77 4.75 -7.78
C ILE A 262 -2.05 6.05 -8.12
N LEU A 263 -1.05 6.00 -9.01
CA LEU A 263 -0.35 7.16 -9.56
C LEU A 263 -0.97 7.63 -10.87
N GLU A 264 -1.57 6.74 -11.63
CA GLU A 264 -2.05 6.99 -12.99
C GLU A 264 -3.45 7.60 -13.02
N ARG A 265 -4.39 6.99 -12.28
CA ARG A 265 -5.80 7.41 -12.18
C ARG A 265 -6.25 7.55 -10.73
N PRO A 266 -5.58 8.39 -9.90
CA PRO A 266 -5.86 8.48 -8.45
C PRO A 266 -7.30 8.88 -8.12
N GLY A 267 -7.96 9.64 -9.01
CA GLY A 267 -9.37 10.02 -8.86
C GLY A 267 -10.31 8.83 -8.98
N GLU A 268 -10.10 7.97 -9.97
CA GLU A 268 -10.90 6.77 -10.22
C GLU A 268 -10.67 5.72 -9.13
N VAL A 269 -9.41 5.52 -8.73
CA VAL A 269 -9.07 4.64 -7.60
C VAL A 269 -9.73 5.12 -6.30
N ALA A 270 -9.65 6.41 -5.98
CA ALA A 270 -10.28 6.96 -4.78
C ALA A 270 -11.82 6.84 -4.84
N ARG A 271 -12.43 7.03 -6.02
CA ARG A 271 -13.88 6.85 -6.23
C ARG A 271 -14.27 5.39 -5.97
N ALA A 272 -13.60 4.43 -6.59
CA ALA A 272 -13.88 3.00 -6.41
C ALA A 272 -13.75 2.56 -4.95
N ILE A 273 -12.69 3.00 -4.25
CA ILE A 273 -12.52 2.73 -2.82
C ILE A 273 -13.67 3.33 -2.02
N ARG A 274 -14.05 4.57 -2.28
CA ARG A 274 -15.13 5.26 -1.55
C ARG A 274 -16.49 4.60 -1.78
N GLU A 275 -16.82 4.31 -3.02
CA GLU A 275 -18.06 3.62 -3.39
C GLU A 275 -18.16 2.28 -2.67
N PHE A 276 -17.11 1.48 -2.70
CA PHE A 276 -17.05 0.21 -1.98
C PHE A 276 -17.25 0.37 -0.46
N LEU A 277 -16.62 1.39 0.16
CA LEU A 277 -16.70 1.57 1.61
C LEU A 277 -18.04 2.12 2.09
N PHE A 278 -18.77 2.88 1.26
CA PHE A 278 -19.94 3.65 1.71
C PHE A 278 -21.26 3.27 1.05
N HIS A 279 -21.26 2.52 -0.06
CA HIS A 279 -22.49 2.13 -0.77
C HIS A 279 -22.86 0.66 -0.52
N PRO A 280 -23.88 0.40 0.35
CA PRO A 280 -24.34 -0.97 0.66
C PRO A 280 -24.99 -1.68 -0.55
N ALA A 281 -25.45 -0.93 -1.56
CA ALA A 281 -26.20 -1.47 -2.70
C ALA A 281 -25.39 -2.46 -3.58
N LEU A 282 -24.07 -2.49 -3.45
CA LEU A 282 -23.21 -3.48 -4.09
C LEU A 282 -23.06 -4.76 -3.25
N GLY A 283 -23.91 -4.98 -2.25
CA GLY A 283 -23.95 -6.18 -1.41
C GLY A 283 -22.82 -6.32 -0.40
N MET A 284 -21.94 -5.32 -0.25
CA MET A 284 -20.68 -5.43 0.49
C MET A 284 -20.32 -4.20 1.35
N GLY A 285 -21.24 -3.24 1.48
CA GLY A 285 -21.02 -2.03 2.27
C GLY A 285 -21.08 -2.27 3.78
N ARG A 286 -20.61 -1.29 4.54
CA ARG A 286 -20.71 -1.24 6.00
C ARG A 286 -22.17 -1.39 6.42
N GLY A 287 -22.47 -2.39 7.23
CA GLY A 287 -23.71 -2.41 8.00
C GLY A 287 -23.80 -1.17 8.90
N PRO A 288 -25.00 -0.78 9.36
CA PRO A 288 -25.16 0.35 10.26
C PRO A 288 -24.26 0.17 11.48
N ARG A 289 -23.57 1.24 11.86
CA ARG A 289 -22.73 1.25 13.06
C ARG A 289 -23.67 1.15 14.25
N GLY A 290 -23.63 0.00 14.93
CA GLY A 290 -24.19 -0.08 16.26
C GLY A 290 -23.48 0.95 17.15
N GLY A 291 -24.27 1.76 17.83
CA GLY A 291 -23.85 2.79 18.78
C GLY A 291 -23.04 2.26 19.96
#